data_c38b08a68e9d280500928d482232fd78
#
_entry.id   c38b08a68e9d280500928d482232fd78
#
_cell.length_a   1.000
_cell.length_b   1.000
_cell.length_c   1.000
_cell.angle_alpha   90.00
_cell.angle_beta   90.00
_cell.angle_gamma   90.00
#
_symmetry.space_group_name_H-M   'P 1'
#
loop_
_entity.id
_entity.type
_entity.pdbx_description
1 polymer ?
#
loop_
_entity_poly.entity_id
_entity_poly.type
_entity_poly.pdbx_seq_one_letter_code
_entity_poly.pdbx_strand_id
1 'polypeptide(L)'
;METSGKVNDVEESLKKLGGMKGVVGGFVMTLEGEVIKSTLDPSTSSQVSELMRSLVTEARLKLSRLEQGNELEMLRLRTNKYQFVVVPDVSWLLVMVLNP
;
A
#
# COMPACT_ATOMS: atom_id res chain seq x y z
N MET A 1 2.65 21.65 -8.60
CA MET A 1 3.31 21.76 -7.46
C MET A 1 3.44 20.54 -6.57
N GLU A 2 3.12 20.61 -5.29
CA GLU A 2 3.32 19.49 -4.38
C GLU A 2 2.60 18.22 -4.80
N THR A 3 1.37 18.33 -5.28
CA THR A 3 0.60 17.18 -5.75
C THR A 3 1.28 16.52 -6.93
N SER A 4 1.80 17.31 -7.84
CA SER A 4 2.52 16.84 -9.01
C SER A 4 3.79 16.10 -8.64
N GLY A 5 4.56 16.64 -7.67
CA GLY A 5 5.75 16.01 -7.16
C GLY A 5 5.47 14.68 -6.49
N LYS A 6 4.40 14.60 -5.70
CA LYS A 6 3.99 13.36 -5.04
C LYS A 6 3.59 12.27 -6.04
N VAL A 7 2.88 12.65 -7.09
CA VAL A 7 2.48 11.72 -8.14
C VAL A 7 3.72 11.16 -8.87
N ASN A 8 4.69 12.00 -9.14
CA ASN A 8 5.94 11.57 -9.78
C ASN A 8 6.72 10.62 -8.90
N ASP A 9 6.79 10.90 -7.59
CA ASP A 9 7.46 10.04 -6.63
C ASP A 9 6.78 8.66 -6.56
N VAL A 10 5.46 8.66 -6.61
CA VAL A 10 4.66 7.43 -6.62
C VAL A 10 4.97 6.61 -7.86
N GLU A 11 4.99 7.24 -9.04
CA GLU A 11 5.29 6.55 -10.29
C GLU A 11 6.70 5.97 -10.28
N GLU A 12 7.67 6.71 -9.77
CA GLU A 12 9.04 6.23 -9.65
C GLU A 12 9.13 5.05 -8.71
N SER A 13 8.42 5.12 -7.58
CA SER A 13 8.37 4.03 -6.62
C SER A 13 7.79 2.77 -7.25
N LEU A 14 6.70 2.90 -7.99
CA LEU A 14 6.10 1.77 -8.69
C LEU A 14 7.03 1.16 -9.74
N LYS A 15 7.76 2.00 -10.47
CA LYS A 15 8.74 1.52 -11.46
C LYS A 15 9.86 0.76 -10.81
N LYS A 16 10.39 1.27 -9.70
CA LYS A 16 11.44 0.59 -8.95
C LYS A 16 10.96 -0.76 -8.45
N LEU A 17 9.75 -0.81 -7.91
CA LEU A 17 9.17 -2.05 -7.40
C LEU A 17 8.97 -3.07 -8.50
N GLY A 18 8.53 -2.64 -9.69
CA GLY A 18 8.34 -3.52 -10.82
C GLY A 18 9.61 -4.23 -11.29
N GLY A 19 10.77 -3.64 -10.98
CA GLY A 19 12.06 -4.22 -11.31
C GLY A 19 12.61 -5.13 -10.23
N MET A 20 11.99 -5.20 -9.06
CA MET A 20 12.47 -6.02 -7.96
C MET A 20 12.05 -7.48 -8.11
N LYS A 21 12.97 -8.39 -7.81
CA LYS A 21 12.71 -9.82 -7.88
C LYS A 21 11.61 -10.22 -6.90
N GLY A 22 10.67 -11.01 -7.38
CA GLY A 22 9.59 -11.53 -6.55
C GLY A 22 8.36 -10.61 -6.47
N VAL A 23 8.45 -9.39 -6.98
CA VAL A 23 7.32 -8.48 -7.01
C VAL A 23 6.40 -8.83 -8.18
N VAL A 24 5.14 -9.12 -7.88
CA VAL A 24 4.11 -9.40 -8.87
C VAL A 24 3.54 -8.10 -9.42
N GLY A 25 3.38 -7.11 -8.56
CA GLY A 25 2.87 -5.81 -8.92
C GLY A 25 2.59 -4.96 -7.69
N GLY A 26 1.96 -3.82 -7.91
CA GLY A 26 1.65 -2.93 -6.82
C GLY A 26 0.74 -1.79 -7.27
N PHE A 27 0.31 -1.01 -6.30
CA PHE A 27 -0.51 0.15 -6.58
C PHE A 27 -0.39 1.18 -5.46
N VAL A 28 -0.85 2.38 -5.76
CA VAL A 28 -0.98 3.45 -4.78
C VAL A 28 -2.46 3.75 -4.63
N MET A 29 -2.88 3.92 -3.39
CA MET A 29 -4.28 4.19 -3.08
C MET A 29 -4.39 5.33 -2.08
N THR A 30 -5.54 5.99 -2.08
CA THR A 30 -5.86 6.98 -1.05
C THR A 30 -6.23 6.27 0.25
N LEU A 31 -6.27 7.01 1.33
CA LEU A 31 -6.68 6.48 2.63
C LEU A 31 -8.15 6.05 2.63
N GLU A 32 -8.95 6.57 1.70
CA GLU A 32 -10.36 6.24 1.55
C GLU A 32 -10.59 4.98 0.71
N GLY A 33 -9.54 4.44 0.10
CA GLY A 33 -9.64 3.19 -0.66
C GLY A 33 -9.63 3.35 -2.18
N GLU A 34 -9.45 4.57 -2.68
CA GLU A 34 -9.40 4.81 -4.12
C GLU A 34 -8.03 4.50 -4.69
N VAL A 35 -7.98 3.65 -5.71
CA VAL A 35 -6.72 3.32 -6.38
C VAL A 35 -6.35 4.45 -7.34
N ILE A 36 -5.19 5.05 -7.13
CA ILE A 36 -4.68 6.14 -7.96
C ILE A 36 -3.97 5.61 -9.20
N LYS A 37 -3.08 4.66 -8.98
CA LYS A 37 -2.29 4.06 -10.04
C LYS A 37 -1.95 2.63 -9.68
N SER A 38 -2.01 1.71 -10.65
CA SER A 38 -1.79 0.29 -10.39
C SER A 38 -1.11 -0.37 -11.57
N THR A 39 -0.26 -1.38 -11.25
CA THR A 39 0.30 -2.29 -12.24
C THR A 39 -0.49 -3.60 -12.29
N LEU A 40 -1.49 -3.76 -11.41
CA LEU A 40 -2.37 -4.92 -11.37
C LEU A 40 -3.65 -4.62 -12.17
N ASP A 41 -4.41 -5.67 -12.49
CA ASP A 41 -5.69 -5.47 -13.16
C ASP A 41 -6.68 -4.75 -12.24
N PRO A 42 -7.67 -4.03 -12.81
CA PRO A 42 -8.60 -3.23 -12.00
C PRO A 42 -9.36 -4.03 -10.94
N SER A 43 -9.78 -5.24 -11.27
CA SER A 43 -10.53 -6.08 -10.34
C SER A 43 -9.69 -6.45 -9.12
N THR A 44 -8.45 -6.90 -9.34
CA THR A 44 -7.54 -7.26 -8.26
C THR A 44 -7.18 -6.05 -7.42
N SER A 45 -6.87 -4.92 -8.07
CA SER A 45 -6.55 -3.67 -7.38
C SER A 45 -7.68 -3.24 -6.46
N SER A 46 -8.92 -3.32 -6.95
CA SER A 46 -10.10 -2.94 -6.18
C SER A 46 -10.29 -3.82 -4.95
N GLN A 47 -10.13 -5.13 -5.10
CA GLN A 47 -10.29 -6.07 -4.00
C GLN A 47 -9.19 -5.87 -2.94
N VAL A 48 -7.95 -5.74 -3.37
CA VAL A 48 -6.83 -5.57 -2.45
C VAL A 48 -6.88 -4.21 -1.77
N SER A 49 -7.28 -3.15 -2.49
CA SER A 49 -7.39 -1.82 -1.88
C SER A 49 -8.44 -1.78 -0.77
N GLU A 50 -9.56 -2.46 -0.96
CA GLU A 50 -10.59 -2.55 0.07
C GLU A 50 -10.07 -3.27 1.31
N LEU A 51 -9.37 -4.38 1.11
CA LEU A 51 -8.74 -5.13 2.20
C LEU A 51 -7.73 -4.25 2.95
N MET A 52 -6.86 -3.56 2.22
CA MET A 52 -5.80 -2.76 2.84
C MET A 52 -6.34 -1.53 3.54
N ARG A 53 -7.38 -0.90 3.00
CA ARG A 53 -8.05 0.22 3.66
C ARG A 53 -8.53 -0.21 5.05
N SER A 54 -9.19 -1.33 5.12
CA SER A 54 -9.72 -1.87 6.38
C SER A 54 -8.61 -2.22 7.37
N LEU A 55 -7.62 -2.97 6.92
CA LEU A 55 -6.53 -3.43 7.79
C LEU A 55 -5.68 -2.29 8.32
N VAL A 56 -5.32 -1.34 7.47
CA VAL A 56 -4.49 -0.21 7.88
C VAL A 56 -5.24 0.69 8.85
N THR A 57 -6.52 0.95 8.60
CA THR A 57 -7.34 1.75 9.49
C THR A 57 -7.42 1.12 10.88
N GLU A 58 -7.70 -0.18 10.95
CA GLU A 58 -7.78 -0.90 12.21
C GLU A 58 -6.43 -0.97 12.91
N ALA A 59 -5.35 -1.24 12.17
CA ALA A 59 -4.02 -1.32 12.75
C ALA A 59 -3.60 0.02 13.36
N ARG A 60 -3.82 1.12 12.64
CA ARG A 60 -3.49 2.46 13.14
C ARG A 60 -4.25 2.78 14.42
N LEU A 61 -5.53 2.48 14.43
CA LEU A 61 -6.38 2.74 15.58
C LEU A 61 -5.92 1.96 16.81
N LYS A 62 -5.69 0.67 16.63
CA LYS A 62 -5.29 -0.19 17.73
C LYS A 62 -3.88 0.11 18.24
N LEU A 63 -2.96 0.42 17.35
CA LEU A 63 -1.59 0.78 17.73
C LEU A 63 -1.54 2.08 18.53
N SER A 64 -2.36 3.06 18.16
CA SER A 64 -2.43 4.32 18.92
C SER A 64 -2.99 4.12 20.33
N ARG A 65 -3.80 3.08 20.53
CA ARG A 65 -4.33 2.73 21.87
C ARG A 65 -3.30 2.01 22.73
N LEU A 66 -2.39 1.27 22.10
CA LEU A 66 -1.33 0.59 22.85
C LEU A 66 -0.36 1.61 23.44
N GLU A 67 0.00 2.61 22.68
CA GLU A 67 0.95 3.62 23.14
C GLU A 67 0.76 4.90 22.35
N GLN A 68 0.68 6.01 23.04
CA GLN A 68 0.54 7.32 22.39
C GLN A 68 1.75 7.60 21.54
N GLY A 69 1.52 8.08 20.32
CA GLY A 69 2.59 8.38 19.37
C GLY A 69 3.11 7.17 18.59
N ASN A 70 2.51 6.01 18.81
CA ASN A 70 2.88 4.80 18.08
C ASN A 70 2.25 4.85 16.68
N GLU A 71 3.07 4.87 15.65
CA GLU A 71 2.63 5.01 14.28
C GLU A 71 2.97 3.77 13.45
N LEU A 72 2.06 3.41 12.55
CA LEU A 72 2.27 2.30 11.63
C LEU A 72 3.20 2.74 10.51
N GLU A 73 4.36 2.13 10.40
CA GLU A 73 5.33 2.42 9.35
C GLU A 73 5.27 1.43 8.20
N MET A 74 4.91 0.19 8.49
CA MET A 74 4.78 -0.84 7.47
C MET A 74 3.90 -1.96 7.99
N LEU A 75 3.08 -2.51 7.11
CA LEU A 75 2.29 -3.69 7.41
C LEU A 75 2.66 -4.78 6.41
N ARG A 76 3.01 -5.96 6.89
CA ARG A 76 3.34 -7.09 6.04
C ARG A 76 2.45 -8.26 6.38
N LEU A 77 1.81 -8.80 5.35
CA LEU A 77 0.97 -9.98 5.45
C LEU A 77 1.50 -11.06 4.52
N ARG A 78 1.53 -12.27 5.00
CA ARG A 78 1.92 -13.42 4.17
C ARG A 78 0.84 -14.47 4.23
N THR A 79 0.40 -14.92 3.06
CA THR A 79 -0.50 -16.03 2.93
C THR A 79 0.24 -17.17 2.23
N ASN A 80 -0.44 -18.29 2.02
CA ASN A 80 0.15 -19.38 1.26
C ASN A 80 0.27 -19.06 -0.25
N LYS A 81 -0.36 -17.98 -0.70
CA LYS A 81 -0.38 -17.58 -2.12
C LYS A 81 0.42 -16.33 -2.42
N TYR A 82 0.44 -15.37 -1.51
CA TYR A 82 1.04 -14.06 -1.74
C TYR A 82 1.66 -13.49 -0.48
N GLN A 83 2.48 -12.47 -0.69
CA GLN A 83 2.83 -11.54 0.36
C GLN A 83 2.31 -10.16 -0.03
N PHE A 84 1.83 -9.41 0.96
CA PHE A 84 1.41 -8.02 0.78
C PHE A 84 2.26 -7.15 1.68
N VAL A 85 2.81 -6.08 1.13
CA VAL A 85 3.56 -5.09 1.92
C VAL A 85 2.91 -3.74 1.68
N VAL A 86 2.53 -3.09 2.78
CA VAL A 86 1.89 -1.77 2.73
C VAL A 86 2.77 -0.77 3.45
N VAL A 87 3.12 0.29 2.75
CA VAL A 87 3.87 1.40 3.33
C VAL A 87 2.96 2.63 3.36
N PRO A 88 2.51 3.04 4.55
CA PRO A 88 1.66 4.23 4.66
C PRO A 88 2.47 5.51 4.51
N ASP A 89 1.85 6.51 3.89
CA ASP A 89 2.33 7.87 3.91
C ASP A 89 1.21 8.75 4.48
N VAL A 90 1.41 10.06 4.49
CA VAL A 90 0.46 11.00 5.12
C VAL A 90 -0.92 10.92 4.46
N SER A 91 -0.97 10.86 3.15
CA SER A 91 -2.25 10.92 2.42
C SER A 91 -2.49 9.76 1.47
N TRP A 92 -1.58 8.79 1.42
CA TRP A 92 -1.74 7.63 0.52
C TRP A 92 -1.02 6.41 1.09
N LEU A 93 -1.33 5.25 0.50
CA LEU A 93 -0.72 3.97 0.85
C LEU A 93 -0.08 3.40 -0.40
N LEU A 94 1.16 2.90 -0.25
CA LEU A 94 1.81 2.13 -1.30
C LEU A 94 1.65 0.66 -0.96
N VAL A 95 1.05 -0.10 -1.86
CA VAL A 95 0.78 -1.52 -1.66
C VAL A 95 1.57 -2.34 -2.69
N MET A 96 2.32 -3.32 -2.20
CA MET A 96 3.08 -4.24 -3.04
C MET A 96 2.54 -5.65 -2.88
N VAL A 97 2.49 -6.37 -3.99
CA VAL A 97 2.12 -7.79 -3.99
C VAL A 97 3.33 -8.58 -4.46
N LEU A 98 3.74 -9.55 -3.66
CA LEU A 98 4.93 -10.34 -3.92
C LEU A 98 4.57 -11.83 -3.93
N ASN A 99 5.45 -12.63 -4.53
CA ASN A 99 5.38 -14.08 -4.43
C ASN A 99 5.63 -14.49 -2.97
N PRO A 100 5.02 -15.61 -2.54
CA PRO A 100 5.14 -16.05 -1.15
C PRO A 100 6.56 -16.37 -0.72
#